data_bd6003044ec22cd45759b692527e0667
#
_entry.id   bd6003044ec22cd45759b692527e0667
#
_cell.length_a   1.000
_cell.length_b   1.000
_cell.length_c   1.000
_cell.angle_alpha   90.00
_cell.angle_beta   90.00
_cell.angle_gamma   90.00
#
_symmetry.space_group_name_H-M   'P 1'
#
loop_
_entity.id
_entity.type
_entity.pdbx_description
1 polymer ?
#
loop_
_entity_poly.entity_id
_entity_poly.type
_entity_poly.pdbx_seq_one_letter_code
_entity_poly.pdbx_strand_id
1 'polypeptide(L)'
;MPKIILQDYTKTLRGKTVLDHIDLTLESGGIYGLAGQNGCGKTMLLRAIAGLMTPTAGTATVGGTRVGNGVYAPHVGLVIENVFLYEHLSGRQNLQMLNDLSDHKIGDGELDGWLTRFGLDPADRRPMKKYSLGMCQKVSLIQALMNQPELVLLDEPTNALDDDSVQVLEEEILRMNRKAGITFVIASHDRASLEHLCTKILRMEAGHLA
;
A
#
# COMPACT_ATOMS: atom_id res chain seq x y z
N MET A 1 -14.65 -3.11 8.45
CA MET A 1 -13.50 -3.62 7.69
C MET A 1 -13.87 -3.72 6.21
N PRO A 2 -13.06 -3.22 5.32
CA PRO A 2 -13.46 -3.00 3.93
C PRO A 2 -13.39 -4.29 3.10
N LYS A 3 -14.53 -4.74 2.60
CA LYS A 3 -14.63 -5.68 1.48
C LYS A 3 -14.32 -4.92 0.20
N ILE A 4 -13.52 -5.51 -0.68
CA ILE A 4 -13.14 -4.95 -1.98
C ILE A 4 -13.88 -5.71 -3.07
N ILE A 5 -14.59 -4.99 -3.95
CA ILE A 5 -15.33 -5.58 -5.06
C ILE A 5 -15.04 -4.77 -6.33
N LEU A 6 -14.50 -5.42 -7.35
CA LEU A 6 -14.45 -4.91 -8.72
C LEU A 6 -15.40 -5.74 -9.55
N GLN A 7 -16.20 -5.08 -10.41
CA GLN A 7 -17.16 -5.72 -11.30
C GLN A 7 -16.92 -5.21 -12.71
N ASP A 8 -16.55 -6.12 -13.61
CA ASP A 8 -16.27 -5.85 -15.02
C ASP A 8 -15.36 -4.61 -15.20
N TYR A 9 -14.38 -4.46 -14.28
CA TYR A 9 -13.56 -3.25 -14.23
C TYR A 9 -12.56 -3.24 -15.36
N THR A 10 -12.73 -2.29 -16.28
CA THR A 10 -11.84 -2.10 -17.42
C THR A 10 -11.21 -0.71 -17.38
N LYS A 11 -9.92 -0.64 -17.65
CA LYS A 11 -9.19 0.62 -17.78
C LYS A 11 -8.34 0.65 -19.04
N THR A 12 -8.63 1.63 -19.89
CA THR A 12 -7.83 1.96 -21.08
C THR A 12 -7.11 3.29 -20.86
N LEU A 13 -5.81 3.32 -21.12
CA LEU A 13 -4.97 4.52 -21.05
C LEU A 13 -4.27 4.72 -22.41
N ARG A 14 -4.47 5.88 -23.01
CA ARG A 14 -3.85 6.25 -24.31
C ARG A 14 -4.01 5.14 -25.37
N GLY A 15 -5.21 4.55 -25.45
CA GLY A 15 -5.55 3.48 -26.41
C GLY A 15 -5.05 2.08 -26.04
N LYS A 16 -4.33 1.91 -24.92
CA LYS A 16 -3.92 0.59 -24.43
C LYS A 16 -4.78 0.19 -23.22
N THR A 17 -5.41 -0.98 -23.26
CA THR A 17 -6.11 -1.56 -22.12
C THR A 17 -5.06 -2.08 -21.13
N VAL A 18 -5.10 -1.59 -19.89
CA VAL A 18 -4.18 -1.92 -18.81
C VAL A 18 -4.80 -2.77 -17.72
N LEU A 19 -6.13 -2.72 -17.59
CA LEU A 19 -6.96 -3.65 -16.84
C LEU A 19 -8.14 -4.03 -17.75
N ASP A 20 -8.43 -5.31 -17.87
CA ASP A 20 -9.39 -5.82 -18.84
C ASP A 20 -10.37 -6.79 -18.20
N HIS A 21 -11.64 -6.36 -18.08
CA HIS A 21 -12.75 -7.12 -17.51
C HIS A 21 -12.39 -7.78 -16.16
N ILE A 22 -11.87 -6.98 -15.20
CA ILE A 22 -11.49 -7.49 -13.87
C ILE A 22 -12.74 -7.69 -13.02
N ASP A 23 -13.02 -8.94 -12.68
CA ASP A 23 -13.95 -9.34 -11.64
C ASP A 23 -13.19 -9.84 -10.43
N LEU A 24 -13.30 -9.13 -9.31
CA LEU A 24 -12.54 -9.42 -8.09
C LEU A 24 -13.39 -9.18 -6.85
N THR A 25 -13.36 -10.15 -5.93
CA THR A 25 -13.88 -9.98 -4.58
C THR A 25 -12.82 -10.40 -3.58
N LEU A 26 -12.43 -9.47 -2.69
CA LEU A 26 -11.55 -9.73 -1.56
C LEU A 26 -12.32 -9.44 -0.27
N GLU A 27 -12.37 -10.43 0.59
CA GLU A 27 -13.01 -10.28 1.91
C GLU A 27 -12.10 -9.46 2.85
N SER A 28 -12.71 -8.81 3.82
CA SER A 28 -11.97 -8.05 4.84
C SER A 28 -11.11 -8.96 5.73
N GLY A 29 -9.99 -8.43 6.24
CA GLY A 29 -9.12 -9.14 7.18
C GLY A 29 -8.18 -10.16 6.54
N GLY A 30 -8.10 -10.22 5.21
CA GLY A 30 -7.15 -11.07 4.49
C GLY A 30 -5.83 -10.35 4.17
N ILE A 31 -4.77 -11.14 3.96
CA ILE A 31 -3.51 -10.67 3.35
C ILE A 31 -3.46 -11.26 1.95
N TYR A 32 -3.60 -10.42 0.94
CA TYR A 32 -3.70 -10.80 -0.47
C TYR A 32 -2.44 -10.42 -1.23
N GLY A 33 -1.85 -11.37 -1.95
CA GLY A 33 -0.73 -11.14 -2.85
C GLY A 33 -1.21 -10.93 -4.30
N LEU A 34 -0.64 -9.97 -5.01
CA LEU A 34 -0.77 -9.82 -6.46
C LEU A 34 0.56 -10.20 -7.10
N ALA A 35 0.65 -11.41 -7.65
CA ALA A 35 1.84 -11.92 -8.32
C ALA A 35 1.75 -11.70 -9.83
N GLY A 36 2.85 -11.30 -10.46
CA GLY A 36 2.95 -11.15 -11.91
C GLY A 36 4.19 -10.38 -12.35
N GLN A 37 4.52 -10.49 -13.62
CA GLN A 37 5.67 -9.78 -14.20
C GLN A 37 5.50 -8.25 -14.14
N ASN A 38 6.60 -7.53 -14.29
CA ASN A 38 6.56 -6.06 -14.38
C ASN A 38 5.74 -5.64 -15.60
N GLY A 39 4.87 -4.63 -15.41
CA GLY A 39 3.98 -4.13 -16.46
C GLY A 39 2.73 -4.96 -16.74
N CYS A 40 2.45 -6.05 -15.99
CA CYS A 40 1.24 -6.84 -16.18
C CYS A 40 -0.05 -6.18 -15.63
N GLY A 41 0.07 -5.06 -14.88
CA GLY A 41 -1.09 -4.28 -14.38
C GLY A 41 -1.25 -4.26 -12.86
N LYS A 42 -0.35 -4.86 -12.05
CA LYS A 42 -0.45 -4.89 -10.57
C LYS A 42 -0.67 -3.50 -9.97
N THR A 43 0.21 -2.57 -10.29
CA THR A 43 0.12 -1.16 -9.86
C THR A 43 -1.21 -0.52 -10.28
N MET A 44 -1.69 -0.82 -11.50
CA MET A 44 -2.97 -0.30 -11.98
C MET A 44 -4.13 -0.87 -11.17
N LEU A 45 -4.09 -2.15 -10.79
CA LEU A 45 -5.12 -2.75 -9.95
C LEU A 45 -5.12 -2.13 -8.55
N LEU A 46 -3.95 -1.92 -7.93
CA LEU A 46 -3.87 -1.21 -6.64
C LEU A 46 -4.43 0.22 -6.75
N ARG A 47 -4.11 0.95 -7.82
CA ARG A 47 -4.68 2.29 -8.08
C ARG A 47 -6.19 2.28 -8.27
N ALA A 48 -6.74 1.23 -8.92
CA ALA A 48 -8.19 1.05 -9.07
C ALA A 48 -8.85 0.86 -7.70
N ILE A 49 -8.30 -0.02 -6.85
CA ILE A 49 -8.78 -0.27 -5.48
C ILE A 49 -8.69 1.01 -4.64
N ALA A 50 -7.60 1.76 -4.72
CA ALA A 50 -7.43 3.02 -3.99
C ALA A 50 -8.40 4.14 -4.44
N GLY A 51 -9.05 3.98 -5.61
CA GLY A 51 -9.87 5.03 -6.21
C GLY A 51 -9.07 6.13 -6.92
N LEU A 52 -7.77 5.91 -7.14
CA LEU A 52 -6.86 6.83 -7.83
C LEU A 52 -7.07 6.88 -9.35
N MET A 53 -7.92 6.01 -9.88
CA MET A 53 -8.27 5.95 -11.30
C MET A 53 -9.78 5.88 -11.49
N THR A 54 -10.24 6.59 -12.51
CA THR A 54 -11.60 6.41 -13.05
C THR A 54 -11.60 5.21 -14.00
N PRO A 55 -12.50 4.22 -13.84
CA PRO A 55 -12.64 3.14 -14.82
C PRO A 55 -13.11 3.66 -16.18
N THR A 56 -12.74 2.97 -17.25
CA THR A 56 -13.32 3.17 -18.58
C THR A 56 -14.69 2.47 -18.67
N ALA A 57 -14.81 1.30 -18.03
CA ALA A 57 -16.06 0.55 -17.85
C ALA A 57 -16.03 -0.19 -16.51
N GLY A 58 -17.19 -0.63 -16.04
CA GLY A 58 -17.32 -1.35 -14.77
C GLY A 58 -17.26 -0.47 -13.54
N THR A 59 -17.04 -1.08 -12.37
CA THR A 59 -17.06 -0.39 -11.08
C THR A 59 -16.08 -0.98 -10.10
N ALA A 60 -15.63 -0.16 -9.13
CA ALA A 60 -14.90 -0.60 -7.95
C ALA A 60 -15.60 -0.08 -6.68
N THR A 61 -15.70 -0.94 -5.67
CA THR A 61 -16.30 -0.61 -4.37
C THR A 61 -15.38 -1.11 -3.26
N VAL A 62 -15.12 -0.26 -2.26
CA VAL A 62 -14.29 -0.58 -1.10
C VAL A 62 -15.04 -0.16 0.16
N GLY A 63 -15.30 -1.11 1.06
CA GLY A 63 -16.04 -0.83 2.29
C GLY A 63 -17.45 -0.27 2.04
N GLY A 64 -18.09 -0.66 0.94
CA GLY A 64 -19.40 -0.12 0.51
C GLY A 64 -19.32 1.22 -0.23
N THR A 65 -18.17 1.87 -0.28
CA THR A 65 -17.95 3.12 -1.02
C THR A 65 -17.54 2.83 -2.45
N ARG A 66 -18.29 3.34 -3.43
CA ARG A 66 -17.90 3.29 -4.85
C ARG A 66 -16.73 4.26 -5.06
N VAL A 67 -15.57 3.71 -5.40
CA VAL A 67 -14.32 4.46 -5.58
C VAL A 67 -14.04 4.78 -7.05
N GLY A 68 -13.18 5.78 -7.27
CA GLY A 68 -12.92 6.37 -8.60
C GLY A 68 -13.69 7.68 -8.79
N ASN A 69 -13.46 8.37 -9.90
CA ASN A 69 -14.08 9.68 -10.20
C ASN A 69 -13.86 10.74 -9.08
N GLY A 70 -12.66 10.72 -8.46
CA GLY A 70 -12.34 11.64 -7.35
C GLY A 70 -12.78 11.14 -5.97
N VAL A 71 -13.37 9.94 -5.87
CA VAL A 71 -13.69 9.29 -4.60
C VAL A 71 -12.63 8.25 -4.30
N TYR A 72 -11.99 8.35 -3.15
CA TYR A 72 -10.92 7.45 -2.71
C TYR A 72 -11.44 6.39 -1.74
N ALA A 73 -10.70 5.29 -1.62
CA ALA A 73 -10.97 4.27 -0.62
C ALA A 73 -10.85 4.88 0.79
N PRO A 74 -11.82 4.65 1.69
CA PRO A 74 -11.75 5.17 3.05
C PRO A 74 -10.67 4.44 3.87
N HIS A 75 -10.07 5.15 4.83
CA HIS A 75 -9.11 4.62 5.81
C HIS A 75 -8.01 3.73 5.18
N VAL A 76 -7.47 4.17 4.04
CA VAL A 76 -6.45 3.44 3.29
C VAL A 76 -5.06 3.98 3.57
N GLY A 77 -4.14 3.07 3.94
CA GLY A 77 -2.71 3.29 3.89
C GLY A 77 -2.17 2.78 2.54
N LEU A 78 -1.36 3.57 1.86
CA LEU A 78 -0.86 3.15 0.56
C LEU A 78 0.60 3.53 0.30
N VAL A 79 1.33 2.59 -0.33
CA VAL A 79 2.62 2.81 -0.96
C VAL A 79 2.50 2.31 -2.39
N ILE A 80 2.27 3.21 -3.33
CA ILE A 80 2.14 2.91 -4.76
C ILE A 80 3.15 3.76 -5.50
N GLU A 81 4.14 3.13 -6.12
CA GLU A 81 5.28 3.80 -6.75
C GLU A 81 6.04 4.70 -5.74
N ASN A 82 6.65 5.79 -6.21
CA ASN A 82 7.36 6.71 -5.33
C ASN A 82 6.36 7.55 -4.52
N VAL A 83 6.39 7.40 -3.21
CA VAL A 83 5.66 8.30 -2.32
C VAL A 83 6.37 9.64 -2.29
N PHE A 84 5.66 10.71 -2.70
CA PHE A 84 6.19 12.07 -2.65
C PHE A 84 6.20 12.58 -1.21
N LEU A 85 7.34 12.46 -0.56
CA LEU A 85 7.62 13.07 0.73
C LEU A 85 8.38 14.39 0.50
N TYR A 86 8.25 15.33 1.43
CA TYR A 86 8.92 16.62 1.33
C TYR A 86 10.41 16.46 1.54
N GLU A 87 11.19 16.62 0.48
CA GLU A 87 12.63 16.40 0.47
C GLU A 87 13.43 17.30 1.43
N HIS A 88 12.86 18.46 1.79
CA HIS A 88 13.49 19.43 2.68
C HIS A 88 13.23 19.16 4.18
N LEU A 89 12.26 18.32 4.49
CA LEU A 89 11.92 17.89 5.83
C LEU A 89 12.65 16.60 6.18
N SER A 90 12.85 16.33 7.48
CA SER A 90 13.32 15.02 7.94
C SER A 90 12.21 13.97 7.82
N GLY A 91 12.55 12.68 7.95
CA GLY A 91 11.56 11.60 7.95
C GLY A 91 10.51 11.81 9.05
N ARG A 92 10.94 12.12 10.28
CA ARG A 92 10.03 12.42 11.40
C ARG A 92 9.10 13.59 11.11
N GLN A 93 9.62 14.68 10.53
CA GLN A 93 8.79 15.85 10.18
C GLN A 93 7.75 15.54 9.12
N ASN A 94 8.11 14.75 8.10
CA ASN A 94 7.15 14.28 7.10
C ASN A 94 6.02 13.47 7.73
N LEU A 95 6.38 12.48 8.58
CA LEU A 95 5.40 11.65 9.27
C LEU A 95 4.52 12.47 10.22
N GLN A 96 5.09 13.41 10.97
CA GLN A 96 4.33 14.30 11.84
C GLN A 96 3.31 15.12 11.07
N MET A 97 3.70 15.71 9.94
CA MET A 97 2.79 16.49 9.09
C MET A 97 1.63 15.64 8.56
N LEU A 98 1.90 14.40 8.13
CA LEU A 98 0.87 13.47 7.68
C LEU A 98 -0.04 13.03 8.83
N ASN A 99 0.54 12.80 10.02
CA ASN A 99 -0.21 12.51 11.24
C ASN A 99 -1.16 13.65 11.62
N ASP A 100 -0.72 14.92 11.47
CA ASP A 100 -1.54 16.09 11.79
C ASP A 100 -2.75 16.23 10.84
N LEU A 101 -2.67 15.69 9.63
CA LEU A 101 -3.75 15.65 8.65
C LEU A 101 -4.69 14.45 8.82
N SER A 102 -4.30 13.46 9.60
CA SER A 102 -5.08 12.23 9.81
C SER A 102 -6.24 12.45 10.79
N ASP A 103 -7.34 11.75 10.55
CA ASP A 103 -8.45 11.63 11.52
C ASP A 103 -8.06 10.75 12.72
N HIS A 104 -7.13 9.81 12.52
CA HIS A 104 -6.58 8.92 13.54
C HIS A 104 -5.14 9.31 13.90
N LYS A 105 -5.01 10.36 14.72
CA LYS A 105 -3.69 10.86 15.14
C LYS A 105 -3.06 9.95 16.18
N ILE A 106 -1.76 9.73 16.04
CA ILE A 106 -0.94 9.06 17.06
C ILE A 106 -0.08 10.10 17.80
N GLY A 107 0.31 9.78 19.04
CA GLY A 107 1.16 10.64 19.84
C GLY A 107 2.64 10.58 19.41
N ASP A 108 3.42 11.59 19.81
CA ASP A 108 4.86 11.70 19.47
C ASP A 108 5.65 10.44 19.83
N GLY A 109 5.42 9.87 21.02
CA GLY A 109 6.11 8.64 21.45
C GLY A 109 5.78 7.42 20.59
N GLU A 110 4.57 7.32 20.07
CA GLU A 110 4.18 6.25 19.14
C GLU A 110 4.82 6.46 17.76
N LEU A 111 4.87 7.72 17.30
CA LEU A 111 5.55 8.09 16.06
C LEU A 111 7.05 7.75 16.12
N ASP A 112 7.70 8.10 17.24
CA ASP A 112 9.10 7.79 17.48
C ASP A 112 9.31 6.27 17.57
N GLY A 113 8.35 5.54 18.15
CA GLY A 113 8.33 4.09 18.17
C GLY A 113 8.25 3.45 16.79
N TRP A 114 7.48 4.02 15.86
CA TRP A 114 7.44 3.57 14.46
C TRP A 114 8.79 3.74 13.76
N LEU A 115 9.42 4.90 13.91
CA LEU A 115 10.75 5.17 13.35
C LEU A 115 11.79 4.16 13.88
N THR A 116 11.85 4.00 15.21
CA THR A 116 12.79 3.08 15.87
C THR A 116 12.59 1.65 15.41
N ARG A 117 11.34 1.19 15.27
CA ARG A 117 11.01 -0.17 14.82
C ARG A 117 11.53 -0.45 13.42
N PHE A 118 11.47 0.52 12.53
CA PHE A 118 12.04 0.43 11.18
C PHE A 118 13.54 0.79 11.12
N GLY A 119 14.22 0.90 12.26
CA GLY A 119 15.66 1.17 12.32
C GLY A 119 16.05 2.60 11.90
N LEU A 120 15.12 3.55 12.03
CA LEU A 120 15.36 4.97 11.80
C LEU A 120 15.50 5.67 13.15
N ASP A 121 16.46 6.61 13.24
CA ASP A 121 16.65 7.45 14.44
C ASP A 121 15.58 8.57 14.46
N PRO A 122 14.70 8.61 15.49
CA PRO A 122 13.72 9.69 15.64
C PRO A 122 14.34 11.07 15.81
N ALA A 123 15.61 11.14 16.29
CA ALA A 123 16.35 12.38 16.44
C ALA A 123 17.06 12.84 15.16
N ASP A 124 17.04 12.05 14.09
CA ASP A 124 17.66 12.43 12.82
C ASP A 124 16.94 13.63 12.19
N ARG A 125 17.65 14.76 12.14
CA ARG A 125 17.14 16.03 11.57
C ARG A 125 17.58 16.26 10.12
N ARG A 126 18.32 15.33 9.52
CA ARG A 126 18.73 15.45 8.12
C ARG A 126 17.50 15.50 7.23
N PRO A 127 17.48 16.33 6.19
CA PRO A 127 16.40 16.35 5.22
C PRO A 127 16.36 15.07 4.39
N MET A 128 15.17 14.64 3.97
CA MET A 128 14.94 13.40 3.21
C MET A 128 15.79 13.28 1.95
N LYS A 129 16.13 14.39 1.29
CA LYS A 129 17.09 14.39 0.14
C LYS A 129 18.48 13.84 0.46
N LYS A 130 18.84 13.69 1.76
CA LYS A 130 20.09 13.08 2.24
C LYS A 130 19.90 11.65 2.74
N TYR A 131 18.67 11.10 2.68
CA TYR A 131 18.38 9.74 3.06
C TYR A 131 18.79 8.77 1.93
N SER A 132 19.16 7.55 2.31
CA SER A 132 19.29 6.48 1.33
C SER A 132 17.91 6.09 0.78
N LEU A 133 17.89 5.40 -0.36
CA LEU A 133 16.64 4.90 -0.95
C LEU A 133 15.88 4.01 0.05
N GLY A 134 16.59 3.12 0.77
CA GLY A 134 16.00 2.28 1.81
C GLY A 134 15.42 3.09 2.98
N MET A 135 16.09 4.16 3.43
CA MET A 135 15.54 5.04 4.46
C MET A 135 14.26 5.74 3.98
N CYS A 136 14.22 6.20 2.72
CA CYS A 136 13.01 6.79 2.13
C CYS A 136 11.88 5.76 2.07
N GLN A 137 12.18 4.52 1.66
CA GLN A 137 11.21 3.43 1.62
C GLN A 137 10.64 3.11 3.00
N LYS A 138 11.48 3.07 4.04
CA LYS A 138 11.03 2.88 5.42
C LYS A 138 10.06 3.97 5.87
N VAL A 139 10.35 5.25 5.59
CA VAL A 139 9.43 6.36 5.90
C VAL A 139 8.11 6.22 5.12
N SER A 140 8.16 5.80 3.86
CA SER A 140 6.97 5.56 3.03
C SER A 140 6.10 4.42 3.57
N LEU A 141 6.72 3.36 4.11
CA LEU A 141 6.00 2.27 4.75
C LEU A 141 5.36 2.71 6.07
N ILE A 142 6.10 3.43 6.91
CA ILE A 142 5.57 3.94 8.18
C ILE A 142 4.34 4.81 7.95
N GLN A 143 4.35 5.74 6.97
CA GLN A 143 3.20 6.60 6.69
C GLN A 143 1.95 5.82 6.28
N ALA A 144 2.10 4.67 5.60
CA ALA A 144 0.97 3.85 5.22
C ALA A 144 0.39 3.02 6.39
N LEU A 145 1.21 2.76 7.42
CA LEU A 145 0.86 1.85 8.51
C LEU A 145 0.46 2.55 9.80
N MET A 146 0.96 3.76 10.07
CA MET A 146 0.93 4.37 11.41
C MET A 146 -0.44 4.86 11.89
N ASN A 147 -1.32 5.30 10.99
CA ASN A 147 -2.59 5.94 11.35
C ASN A 147 -3.80 4.99 11.35
N GLN A 148 -3.63 3.76 11.82
CA GLN A 148 -4.69 2.75 11.98
C GLN A 148 -5.53 2.55 10.71
N PRO A 149 -4.92 2.26 9.55
CA PRO A 149 -5.66 1.99 8.34
C PRO A 149 -6.53 0.74 8.49
N GLU A 150 -7.64 0.68 7.75
CA GLU A 150 -8.45 -0.54 7.62
C GLU A 150 -8.04 -1.38 6.41
N LEU A 151 -7.46 -0.72 5.41
CA LEU A 151 -6.92 -1.31 4.18
C LEU A 151 -5.51 -0.77 3.95
N VAL A 152 -4.58 -1.64 3.60
CA VAL A 152 -3.22 -1.26 3.21
C VAL A 152 -2.90 -1.82 1.83
N LEU A 153 -2.46 -0.94 0.93
CA LEU A 153 -2.09 -1.26 -0.45
C LEU A 153 -0.59 -0.99 -0.62
N LEU A 154 0.16 -2.05 -0.92
CA LEU A 154 1.62 -1.97 -1.04
C LEU A 154 2.06 -2.45 -2.44
N ASP A 155 2.76 -1.60 -3.17
CA ASP A 155 3.37 -1.94 -4.45
C ASP A 155 4.87 -2.12 -4.30
N GLU A 156 5.36 -3.34 -4.51
CA GLU A 156 6.76 -3.74 -4.38
C GLU A 156 7.41 -3.22 -3.06
N PRO A 157 6.79 -3.49 -1.88
CA PRO A 157 7.17 -2.82 -0.62
C PRO A 157 8.58 -3.16 -0.13
N THR A 158 9.15 -4.30 -0.55
CA THR A 158 10.47 -4.77 -0.15
C THR A 158 11.61 -4.20 -0.98
N ASN A 159 11.30 -3.49 -2.08
CA ASN A 159 12.32 -2.88 -2.90
C ASN A 159 13.17 -1.89 -2.06
N ALA A 160 14.49 -1.98 -2.21
CA ALA A 160 15.49 -1.17 -1.52
C ALA A 160 15.58 -1.38 0.02
N LEU A 161 14.87 -2.34 0.58
CA LEU A 161 15.04 -2.76 1.98
C LEU A 161 16.17 -3.78 2.10
N ASP A 162 16.86 -3.75 3.24
CA ASP A 162 17.72 -4.84 3.71
C ASP A 162 16.87 -5.97 4.33
N ASP A 163 17.45 -7.16 4.48
CA ASP A 163 16.76 -8.35 4.98
C ASP A 163 16.13 -8.13 6.36
N ASP A 164 16.82 -7.44 7.27
CA ASP A 164 16.29 -7.11 8.60
C ASP A 164 15.02 -6.24 8.50
N SER A 165 15.02 -5.28 7.60
CA SER A 165 13.87 -4.39 7.38
C SER A 165 12.70 -5.09 6.69
N VAL A 166 12.97 -6.05 5.83
CA VAL A 166 11.94 -6.93 5.24
C VAL A 166 11.27 -7.73 6.33
N GLN A 167 12.06 -8.35 7.24
CA GLN A 167 11.51 -9.10 8.36
C GLN A 167 10.64 -8.21 9.27
N VAL A 168 11.09 -7.00 9.59
CA VAL A 168 10.30 -6.03 10.39
C VAL A 168 8.98 -5.70 9.71
N LEU A 169 8.98 -5.48 8.39
CA LEU A 169 7.76 -5.20 7.63
C LEU A 169 6.78 -6.37 7.68
N GLU A 170 7.25 -7.60 7.45
CA GLU A 170 6.43 -8.82 7.49
C GLU A 170 5.82 -9.06 8.88
N GLU A 171 6.62 -8.91 9.93
CA GLU A 171 6.15 -9.00 11.31
C GLU A 171 5.06 -7.97 11.62
N GLU A 172 5.22 -6.72 11.17
CA GLU A 172 4.22 -5.66 11.35
C GLU A 172 2.93 -5.95 10.57
N ILE A 173 3.01 -6.39 9.33
CA ILE A 173 1.84 -6.79 8.54
C ILE A 173 1.06 -7.89 9.26
N LEU A 174 1.74 -8.96 9.69
CA LEU A 174 1.12 -10.06 10.41
C LEU A 174 0.54 -9.62 11.76
N ARG A 175 1.24 -8.75 12.49
CA ARG A 175 0.80 -8.20 13.78
C ARG A 175 -0.47 -7.37 13.62
N MET A 176 -0.48 -6.46 12.65
CA MET A 176 -1.62 -5.56 12.38
C MET A 176 -2.83 -6.35 11.87
N ASN A 177 -2.62 -7.30 10.98
CA ASN A 177 -3.70 -8.19 10.51
C ASN A 177 -4.31 -8.98 11.67
N ARG A 178 -3.49 -9.67 12.49
CA ARG A 178 -3.99 -10.50 13.61
C ARG A 178 -4.69 -9.69 14.71
N LYS A 179 -4.16 -8.48 15.05
CA LYS A 179 -4.69 -7.69 16.18
C LYS A 179 -5.91 -6.85 15.80
N ALA A 180 -5.91 -6.28 14.60
CA ALA A 180 -6.93 -5.34 14.16
C ALA A 180 -7.70 -5.79 12.92
N GLY A 181 -7.38 -6.96 12.34
CA GLY A 181 -8.04 -7.49 11.15
C GLY A 181 -7.83 -6.64 9.90
N ILE A 182 -6.75 -5.86 9.84
CA ILE A 182 -6.46 -4.98 8.71
C ILE A 182 -6.31 -5.83 7.45
N THR A 183 -6.91 -5.36 6.36
CA THR A 183 -6.80 -6.00 5.05
C THR A 183 -5.55 -5.49 4.35
N PHE A 184 -4.73 -6.40 3.82
CA PHE A 184 -3.56 -6.04 3.02
C PHE A 184 -3.70 -6.54 1.58
N VAL A 185 -3.29 -5.71 0.61
CA VAL A 185 -3.11 -6.12 -0.79
C VAL A 185 -1.69 -5.74 -1.19
N ILE A 186 -0.86 -6.73 -1.45
CA ILE A 186 0.58 -6.58 -1.68
C ILE A 186 0.91 -7.04 -3.09
N ALA A 187 1.38 -6.14 -3.93
CA ALA A 187 1.86 -6.47 -5.26
C ALA A 187 3.37 -6.71 -5.22
N SER A 188 3.81 -7.84 -5.78
CA SER A 188 5.21 -8.15 -5.95
C SER A 188 5.46 -9.02 -7.18
N HIS A 189 6.64 -8.91 -7.75
CA HIS A 189 7.14 -9.84 -8.76
C HIS A 189 7.86 -11.05 -8.12
N ASP A 190 8.23 -10.95 -6.84
CA ASP A 190 8.78 -12.06 -6.05
C ASP A 190 7.66 -12.88 -5.42
N ARG A 191 7.35 -13.99 -6.08
CA ARG A 191 6.31 -14.91 -5.63
C ARG A 191 6.64 -15.60 -4.30
N ALA A 192 7.91 -15.91 -4.04
CA ALA A 192 8.32 -16.61 -2.83
C ALA A 192 8.03 -15.76 -1.58
N SER A 193 8.31 -14.45 -1.64
CA SER A 193 7.96 -13.50 -0.57
C SER A 193 6.44 -13.47 -0.32
N LEU A 194 5.62 -13.46 -1.39
CA LEU A 194 4.16 -13.47 -1.24
C LEU A 194 3.64 -14.79 -0.64
N GLU A 195 4.20 -15.95 -0.99
CA GLU A 195 3.79 -17.27 -0.47
C GLU A 195 4.01 -17.40 1.03
N HIS A 196 5.01 -16.70 1.57
CA HIS A 196 5.28 -16.70 3.00
C HIS A 196 4.27 -15.87 3.81
N LEU A 197 3.81 -14.76 3.25
CA LEU A 197 3.05 -13.74 3.96
C LEU A 197 1.54 -13.79 3.68
N CYS A 198 1.15 -14.10 2.44
CA CYS A 198 -0.22 -13.93 1.98
C CYS A 198 -1.10 -15.16 2.22
N THR A 199 -2.35 -14.92 2.63
CA THR A 199 -3.37 -15.97 2.77
C THR A 199 -3.93 -16.43 1.42
N LYS A 200 -3.87 -15.58 0.41
CA LYS A 200 -4.29 -15.87 -0.96
C LYS A 200 -3.45 -15.07 -1.94
N ILE A 201 -2.99 -15.73 -3.00
CA ILE A 201 -2.24 -15.08 -4.08
C ILE A 201 -3.11 -15.09 -5.35
N LEU A 202 -3.25 -13.92 -5.94
CA LEU A 202 -3.87 -13.69 -7.23
C LEU A 202 -2.77 -13.54 -8.28
N ARG A 203 -2.92 -14.21 -9.39
CA ARG A 203 -1.99 -14.08 -10.50
C ARG A 203 -2.52 -13.05 -11.50
N MET A 204 -1.64 -12.14 -11.91
CA MET A 204 -1.98 -11.12 -12.88
C MET A 204 -1.12 -11.27 -14.13
N GLU A 205 -1.76 -11.26 -15.30
CA GLU A 205 -1.11 -11.41 -16.59
C GLU A 205 -1.78 -10.51 -17.64
N ALA A 206 -1.01 -9.65 -18.29
CA ALA A 206 -1.45 -8.77 -19.37
C ALA A 206 -2.77 -8.02 -19.12
N GLY A 207 -2.98 -7.55 -17.90
CA GLY A 207 -4.19 -6.80 -17.52
C GLY A 207 -5.36 -7.65 -17.03
N HIS A 208 -5.22 -8.97 -16.97
CA HIS A 208 -6.25 -9.91 -16.48
C HIS A 208 -5.84 -10.57 -15.16
N LEU A 209 -6.83 -11.03 -14.39
CA LEU A 209 -6.64 -11.97 -13.28
C LEU A 209 -6.77 -13.40 -13.81
N ALA A 210 -5.79 -14.26 -13.50
CA ALA A 210 -5.69 -15.66 -13.90
C ALA A 210 -5.97 -16.61 -12.71
#